data_df9cb66d060c5773dd2edbbc83f8089d
#
_entry.id   df9cb66d060c5773dd2edbbc83f8089d
#
_cell.length_a   1.000
_cell.length_b   1.000
_cell.length_c   1.000
_cell.angle_alpha   90.00
_cell.angle_beta   90.00
_cell.angle_gamma   90.00
#
_symmetry.space_group_name_H-M   'P 1'
#
loop_
_entity.id
_entity.type
_entity.pdbx_description
1 polymer ?
#
loop_
_entity_poly.entity_id
_entity_poly.type
_entity_poly.pdbx_seq_one_letter_code
_entity_poly.pdbx_strand_id
1 'polypeptide(L)'
;QLDFKDQKKIDQFLERQKQQDQMMKEFSKNLSNNLEEFKSTDKEKEELIRRLEETQKQSEINEKLLKELEELSKKLQKEELFEKADKLKQNSKNQSKNLEQLVELTKRFYVEEKAEQIADKLNDLAKKQDKLSEEKEKNTSEKQAEINKEFKELSKELDELKEQNEELKSPLELPDTK
;
A
#
# COMPACT_ATOMS: atom_id res chain seq x y z
N GLN A 1 -16.84 2.54 -41.40
CA GLN A 1 -17.71 1.88 -40.44
C GLN A 1 -16.93 0.88 -39.62
N LEU A 2 -17.11 0.90 -38.30
CA LEU A 2 -16.58 -0.12 -37.40
C LEU A 2 -17.24 -1.47 -37.74
N ASP A 3 -16.42 -2.50 -37.92
CA ASP A 3 -16.90 -3.87 -38.07
C ASP A 3 -17.40 -4.37 -36.67
N PHE A 4 -18.38 -5.26 -36.66
CA PHE A 4 -18.93 -5.87 -35.43
C PHE A 4 -17.84 -6.49 -34.54
N LYS A 5 -16.80 -7.07 -35.16
CA LYS A 5 -15.63 -7.58 -34.42
C LYS A 5 -14.84 -6.49 -33.70
N ASP A 6 -14.66 -5.35 -34.34
CA ASP A 6 -13.92 -4.20 -33.75
C ASP A 6 -14.72 -3.59 -32.61
N GLN A 7 -16.04 -3.49 -32.75
CA GLN A 7 -16.89 -2.99 -31.70
C GLN A 7 -16.86 -3.89 -30.46
N LYS A 8 -16.95 -5.20 -30.62
CA LYS A 8 -16.83 -6.14 -29.51
C LYS A 8 -15.49 -6.07 -28.77
N LYS A 9 -14.39 -5.84 -29.51
CA LYS A 9 -13.06 -5.65 -28.89
C LYS A 9 -12.99 -4.35 -28.09
N ILE A 10 -13.58 -3.29 -28.62
CA ILE A 10 -13.66 -1.99 -27.94
C ILE A 10 -14.49 -2.12 -26.67
N ASP A 11 -15.66 -2.71 -26.72
CA ASP A 11 -16.51 -2.91 -25.55
C ASP A 11 -15.81 -3.74 -24.47
N GLN A 12 -15.10 -4.81 -24.85
CA GLN A 12 -14.30 -5.62 -23.91
C GLN A 12 -13.12 -4.84 -23.32
N PHE A 13 -12.50 -3.96 -24.10
CA PHE A 13 -11.44 -3.09 -23.63
C PHE A 13 -11.97 -2.07 -22.63
N LEU A 14 -13.08 -1.40 -22.93
CA LEU A 14 -13.72 -0.42 -22.06
C LEU A 14 -14.14 -1.05 -20.73
N GLU A 15 -14.73 -2.23 -20.77
CA GLU A 15 -15.14 -2.96 -19.57
C GLU A 15 -13.95 -3.29 -18.66
N ARG A 16 -12.84 -3.80 -19.24
CA ARG A 16 -11.62 -4.06 -18.47
C ARG A 16 -11.03 -2.79 -17.85
N GLN A 17 -11.03 -1.68 -18.59
CA GLN A 17 -10.53 -0.40 -18.07
C GLN A 17 -11.41 0.13 -16.92
N LYS A 18 -12.72 -0.02 -17.00
CA LYS A 18 -13.64 0.32 -15.91
C LYS A 18 -13.36 -0.48 -14.64
N GLN A 19 -13.22 -1.80 -14.77
CA GLN A 19 -12.92 -2.68 -13.64
C GLN A 19 -11.58 -2.31 -13.01
N GLN A 20 -10.55 -2.05 -13.81
CA GLN A 20 -9.24 -1.64 -13.31
C GLN A 20 -9.30 -0.29 -12.59
N ASP A 21 -10.00 0.69 -13.13
CA ASP A 21 -10.17 2.02 -12.52
C ASP A 21 -10.93 1.93 -11.18
N GLN A 22 -11.98 1.12 -11.13
CA GLN A 22 -12.75 0.88 -9.92
C GLN A 22 -11.89 0.22 -8.82
N MET A 23 -11.11 -0.80 -9.17
CA MET A 23 -10.18 -1.45 -8.23
C MET A 23 -9.16 -0.45 -7.68
N MET A 24 -8.62 0.43 -8.52
CA MET A 24 -7.69 1.47 -8.10
C MET A 24 -8.33 2.48 -7.13
N LYS A 25 -9.57 2.89 -7.40
CA LYS A 25 -10.32 3.77 -6.49
C LYS A 25 -10.55 3.14 -5.13
N GLU A 26 -11.00 1.90 -5.10
CA GLU A 26 -11.23 1.16 -3.85
C GLU A 26 -9.95 0.97 -3.06
N PHE A 27 -8.87 0.57 -3.72
CA PHE A 27 -7.55 0.42 -3.09
C PHE A 27 -7.07 1.74 -2.50
N SER A 28 -7.11 2.84 -3.27
CA SER A 28 -6.68 4.17 -2.83
C SER A 28 -7.50 4.67 -1.64
N LYS A 29 -8.82 4.46 -1.66
CA LYS A 29 -9.72 4.84 -0.57
C LYS A 29 -9.44 4.06 0.70
N ASN A 30 -9.28 2.74 0.61
CA ASN A 30 -8.99 1.89 1.76
C ASN A 30 -7.64 2.23 2.36
N LEU A 31 -6.62 2.47 1.53
CA LEU A 31 -5.31 2.86 2.00
C LEU A 31 -5.31 4.24 2.66
N SER A 32 -6.02 5.22 2.08
CA SER A 32 -6.17 6.56 2.67
C SER A 32 -6.82 6.49 4.05
N ASN A 33 -7.90 5.72 4.19
CA ASN A 33 -8.59 5.54 5.48
C ASN A 33 -7.65 4.90 6.52
N ASN A 34 -6.89 3.88 6.13
CA ASN A 34 -5.96 3.22 7.04
C ASN A 34 -4.80 4.15 7.46
N LEU A 35 -4.33 5.03 6.57
CA LEU A 35 -3.28 5.99 6.89
C LEU A 35 -3.71 7.08 7.88
N GLU A 36 -5.01 7.42 7.94
CA GLU A 36 -5.53 8.38 8.93
C GLU A 36 -5.40 7.85 10.36
N GLU A 37 -5.42 6.53 10.55
CA GLU A 37 -5.25 5.89 11.86
C GLU A 37 -3.81 5.93 12.38
N PHE A 38 -2.82 6.12 11.51
CA PHE A 38 -1.41 6.20 11.89
C PHE A 38 -1.01 7.63 12.26
N LYS A 39 -0.48 7.79 13.46
CA LYS A 39 -0.06 9.10 14.01
C LYS A 39 1.30 9.59 13.52
N SER A 40 2.00 8.81 12.71
CA SER A 40 3.33 9.13 12.22
C SER A 40 3.30 10.32 11.25
N THR A 41 4.25 11.24 11.42
CA THR A 41 4.47 12.43 10.56
C THR A 41 5.65 12.24 9.62
N ASP A 42 6.00 11.00 9.28
CA ASP A 42 7.15 10.68 8.47
C ASP A 42 7.00 11.11 7.02
N LYS A 43 8.13 11.46 6.41
CA LYS A 43 8.24 11.83 4.99
C LYS A 43 7.63 10.77 4.05
N GLU A 44 7.69 9.50 4.45
CA GLU A 44 7.14 8.41 3.67
C GLU A 44 5.62 8.39 3.69
N LYS A 45 5.00 8.73 4.82
CA LYS A 45 3.55 8.94 4.90
C LYS A 45 3.09 10.08 4.01
N GLU A 46 3.80 11.22 4.02
CA GLU A 46 3.50 12.36 3.16
C GLU A 46 3.62 12.00 1.67
N GLU A 47 4.68 11.27 1.29
CA GLU A 47 4.86 10.81 -0.09
C GLU A 47 3.75 9.82 -0.49
N LEU A 48 3.33 8.94 0.40
CA LEU A 48 2.25 7.99 0.16
C LEU A 48 0.92 8.72 -0.04
N ILE A 49 0.59 9.71 0.79
CA ILE A 49 -0.60 10.55 0.65
C ILE A 49 -0.58 11.29 -0.68
N ARG A 50 0.55 11.92 -1.05
CA ARG A 50 0.70 12.61 -2.32
C ARG A 50 0.45 11.69 -3.52
N ARG A 51 0.98 10.47 -3.48
CA ARG A 51 0.77 9.47 -4.53
C ARG A 51 -0.67 8.99 -4.62
N LEU A 52 -1.36 8.86 -3.49
CA LEU A 52 -2.78 8.54 -3.46
C LEU A 52 -3.62 9.64 -4.10
N GLU A 53 -3.34 10.89 -3.81
CA GLU A 53 -4.02 12.04 -4.43
C GLU A 53 -3.78 12.11 -5.95
N GLU A 54 -2.56 11.87 -6.41
CA GLU A 54 -2.23 11.79 -7.83
C GLU A 54 -2.98 10.65 -8.53
N THR A 55 -3.06 9.48 -7.89
CA THR A 55 -3.81 8.32 -8.38
C THR A 55 -5.29 8.62 -8.49
N GLN A 56 -5.87 9.31 -7.52
CA GLN A 56 -7.27 9.71 -7.53
C GLN A 56 -7.57 10.69 -8.67
N LYS A 57 -6.75 11.72 -8.86
CA LYS A 57 -6.87 12.66 -9.97
C LYS A 57 -6.77 11.96 -11.34
N GLN A 58 -5.84 11.00 -11.48
CA GLN A 58 -5.71 10.23 -12.71
C GLN A 58 -6.94 9.36 -12.99
N SER A 59 -7.51 8.77 -11.94
CA SER A 59 -8.74 7.98 -12.02
C SER A 59 -9.94 8.82 -12.50
N GLU A 60 -10.07 10.07 -12.05
CA GLU A 60 -11.11 10.99 -12.51
C GLU A 60 -10.96 11.33 -14.00
N ILE A 61 -9.72 11.52 -14.48
CA ILE A 61 -9.42 11.74 -15.90
C ILE A 61 -9.79 10.51 -16.72
N ASN A 62 -9.44 9.34 -16.28
CA ASN A 62 -9.77 8.08 -16.95
C ASN A 62 -11.29 7.85 -17.02
N GLU A 63 -12.02 8.15 -15.96
CA GLU A 63 -13.49 8.03 -15.94
C GLU A 63 -14.15 8.92 -17.00
N LYS A 64 -13.67 10.15 -17.16
CA LYS A 64 -14.16 11.05 -18.23
C LYS A 64 -13.85 10.49 -19.62
N LEU A 65 -12.63 10.00 -19.85
CA LEU A 65 -12.26 9.37 -21.11
C LEU A 65 -13.09 8.13 -21.43
N LEU A 66 -13.37 7.29 -20.43
CA LEU A 66 -14.23 6.11 -20.58
C LEU A 66 -15.64 6.49 -21.01
N LYS A 67 -16.25 7.50 -20.40
CA LYS A 67 -17.59 8.01 -20.78
C LYS A 67 -17.59 8.53 -22.22
N GLU A 68 -16.59 9.34 -22.59
CA GLU A 68 -16.45 9.84 -23.96
C GLU A 68 -16.27 8.72 -24.99
N LEU A 69 -15.48 7.68 -24.66
CA LEU A 69 -15.29 6.51 -25.51
C LEU A 69 -16.58 5.71 -25.71
N GLU A 70 -17.37 5.53 -24.65
CA GLU A 70 -18.69 4.89 -24.75
C GLU A 70 -19.65 5.65 -25.67
N GLU A 71 -19.67 6.96 -25.56
CA GLU A 71 -20.50 7.79 -26.45
C GLU A 71 -20.04 7.74 -27.91
N LEU A 72 -18.72 7.79 -28.14
CA LEU A 72 -18.15 7.69 -29.50
C LEU A 72 -18.33 6.30 -30.12
N SER A 73 -18.25 5.25 -29.31
CA SER A 73 -18.54 3.88 -29.75
C SER A 73 -19.99 3.74 -30.22
N LYS A 74 -20.94 4.33 -29.50
CA LYS A 74 -22.36 4.36 -29.88
C LYS A 74 -22.62 5.15 -31.16
N LYS A 75 -21.86 6.22 -31.40
CA LYS A 75 -21.96 7.07 -32.59
C LYS A 75 -21.17 6.53 -33.80
N LEU A 76 -20.41 5.46 -33.61
CA LEU A 76 -19.56 4.81 -34.65
C LEU A 76 -18.52 5.75 -35.27
N GLN A 77 -18.02 6.73 -34.54
CA GLN A 77 -16.96 7.65 -34.97
C GLN A 77 -15.58 7.02 -34.78
N LYS A 78 -15.09 6.35 -35.80
CA LYS A 78 -13.93 5.48 -35.74
C LYS A 78 -12.61 6.19 -35.41
N GLU A 79 -12.33 7.32 -36.03
CA GLU A 79 -11.03 8.01 -35.90
C GLU A 79 -10.83 8.58 -34.47
N GLU A 80 -11.80 9.32 -33.98
CA GLU A 80 -11.76 9.88 -32.62
C GLU A 80 -11.77 8.78 -31.54
N LEU A 81 -12.45 7.67 -31.82
CA LEU A 81 -12.50 6.53 -30.91
C LEU A 81 -11.12 5.89 -30.74
N PHE A 82 -10.37 5.68 -31.83
CA PHE A 82 -9.03 5.10 -31.78
C PHE A 82 -8.03 6.04 -31.09
N GLU A 83 -8.07 7.34 -31.39
CA GLU A 83 -7.21 8.33 -30.74
C GLU A 83 -7.41 8.37 -29.23
N LYS A 84 -8.67 8.40 -28.78
CA LYS A 84 -9.00 8.41 -27.34
C LYS A 84 -8.70 7.05 -26.67
N ALA A 85 -8.90 5.94 -27.38
CA ALA A 85 -8.54 4.62 -26.88
C ALA A 85 -7.02 4.46 -26.68
N ASP A 86 -6.21 4.97 -27.58
CA ASP A 86 -4.75 4.99 -27.43
C ASP A 86 -4.31 5.86 -26.25
N LYS A 87 -4.93 7.00 -26.06
CA LYS A 87 -4.68 7.86 -24.90
C LYS A 87 -5.03 7.17 -23.59
N LEU A 88 -6.16 6.49 -23.51
CA LEU A 88 -6.54 5.70 -22.35
C LEU A 88 -5.57 4.55 -22.08
N LYS A 89 -5.11 3.88 -23.12
CA LYS A 89 -4.11 2.81 -23.03
C LYS A 89 -2.78 3.31 -22.45
N GLN A 90 -2.31 4.49 -22.88
CA GLN A 90 -1.12 5.11 -22.29
C GLN A 90 -1.32 5.47 -20.82
N ASN A 91 -2.47 6.06 -20.48
CA ASN A 91 -2.82 6.39 -19.10
C ASN A 91 -2.87 5.13 -18.22
N SER A 92 -3.47 4.06 -18.71
CA SER A 92 -3.53 2.76 -18.01
C SER A 92 -2.14 2.17 -17.77
N LYS A 93 -1.21 2.29 -18.73
CA LYS A 93 0.18 1.84 -18.56
C LYS A 93 0.91 2.65 -17.49
N ASN A 94 0.70 3.96 -17.45
CA ASN A 94 1.27 4.83 -16.44
C ASN A 94 0.65 4.54 -15.07
N GLN A 95 -0.65 4.29 -15.02
CA GLN A 95 -1.38 3.93 -13.81
C GLN A 95 -0.87 2.60 -13.20
N SER A 96 -0.55 1.59 -14.04
CA SER A 96 0.05 0.35 -13.56
C SER A 96 1.41 0.57 -12.91
N LYS A 97 2.25 1.44 -13.48
CA LYS A 97 3.54 1.81 -12.86
C LYS A 97 3.35 2.57 -11.55
N ASN A 98 2.38 3.48 -11.49
CA ASN A 98 2.07 4.21 -10.27
C ASN A 98 1.54 3.27 -9.20
N LEU A 99 0.76 2.24 -9.56
CA LEU A 99 0.28 1.22 -8.63
C LEU A 99 1.45 0.41 -8.04
N GLU A 100 2.42 -0.02 -8.86
CA GLU A 100 3.60 -0.72 -8.37
C GLU A 100 4.39 0.12 -7.37
N GLN A 101 4.58 1.41 -7.67
CA GLN A 101 5.25 2.34 -6.75
C GLN A 101 4.45 2.55 -5.46
N LEU A 102 3.13 2.65 -5.56
CA LEU A 102 2.25 2.81 -4.43
C LEU A 102 2.27 1.59 -3.51
N VAL A 103 2.25 0.38 -4.08
CA VAL A 103 2.38 -0.88 -3.33
C VAL A 103 3.73 -0.95 -2.61
N GLU A 104 4.82 -0.60 -3.29
CA GLU A 104 6.16 -0.59 -2.69
C GLU A 104 6.26 0.39 -1.50
N LEU A 105 5.76 1.63 -1.67
CA LEU A 105 5.71 2.61 -0.60
C LEU A 105 4.85 2.16 0.57
N THR A 106 3.72 1.51 0.31
CA THR A 106 2.84 0.98 1.34
C THR A 106 3.53 -0.12 2.15
N LYS A 107 4.21 -1.06 1.49
CA LYS A 107 4.98 -2.11 2.15
C LYS A 107 6.10 -1.51 3.01
N ARG A 108 6.82 -0.53 2.48
CA ARG A 108 7.90 0.15 3.18
C ARG A 108 7.39 0.88 4.43
N PHE A 109 6.32 1.64 4.30
CA PHE A 109 5.66 2.32 5.41
C PHE A 109 5.22 1.32 6.50
N TYR A 110 4.63 0.20 6.12
CA TYR A 110 4.24 -0.84 7.05
C TYR A 110 5.43 -1.41 7.84
N VAL A 111 6.56 -1.67 7.15
CA VAL A 111 7.78 -2.18 7.80
C VAL A 111 8.33 -1.18 8.80
N GLU A 112 8.37 0.11 8.47
CA GLU A 112 8.83 1.18 9.38
C GLU A 112 7.94 1.29 10.63
N GLU A 113 6.64 1.37 10.45
CA GLU A 113 5.68 1.46 11.56
C GLU A 113 5.76 0.24 12.49
N LYS A 114 5.90 -0.95 11.91
CA LYS A 114 6.08 -2.17 12.71
C LYS A 114 7.40 -2.20 13.45
N ALA A 115 8.49 -1.75 12.82
CA ALA A 115 9.79 -1.63 13.47
C ALA A 115 9.73 -0.69 14.67
N GLU A 116 9.09 0.46 14.53
CA GLU A 116 8.91 1.43 15.62
C GLU A 116 8.08 0.85 16.77
N GLN A 117 6.95 0.20 16.45
CA GLN A 117 6.11 -0.47 17.46
C GLN A 117 6.87 -1.56 18.24
N ILE A 118 7.68 -2.35 17.55
CA ILE A 118 8.51 -3.39 18.19
C ILE A 118 9.58 -2.73 19.07
N ALA A 119 10.22 -1.65 18.61
CA ALA A 119 11.21 -0.92 19.39
C ALA A 119 10.60 -0.34 20.68
N ASP A 120 9.41 0.24 20.61
CA ASP A 120 8.69 0.76 21.77
C ASP A 120 8.35 -0.35 22.77
N LYS A 121 7.83 -1.48 22.29
CA LYS A 121 7.53 -2.65 23.14
C LYS A 121 8.78 -3.21 23.81
N LEU A 122 9.91 -3.29 23.08
CA LEU A 122 11.20 -3.73 23.64
C LEU A 122 11.70 -2.76 24.72
N ASN A 123 11.58 -1.47 24.50
CA ASN A 123 11.95 -0.44 25.49
C ASN A 123 11.11 -0.54 26.77
N ASP A 124 9.81 -0.75 26.63
CA ASP A 124 8.92 -0.95 27.76
C ASP A 124 9.22 -2.27 28.52
N LEU A 125 9.56 -3.31 27.78
CA LEU A 125 10.00 -4.59 28.37
C LEU A 125 11.31 -4.44 29.14
N ALA A 126 12.27 -3.68 28.59
CA ALA A 126 13.53 -3.36 29.28
C ALA A 126 13.27 -2.62 30.61
N LYS A 127 12.37 -1.61 30.60
CA LYS A 127 11.97 -0.91 31.83
C LYS A 127 11.29 -1.82 32.84
N LYS A 128 10.47 -2.79 32.40
CA LYS A 128 9.87 -3.80 33.29
C LYS A 128 10.97 -4.68 33.92
N GLN A 129 11.95 -5.09 33.13
CA GLN A 129 13.08 -5.91 33.60
C GLN A 129 13.93 -5.15 34.62
N ASP A 130 14.25 -3.87 34.37
CA ASP A 130 15.02 -3.03 35.27
C ASP A 130 14.30 -2.88 36.63
N LYS A 131 12.99 -2.55 36.61
CA LYS A 131 12.19 -2.47 37.83
C LYS A 131 12.17 -3.80 38.60
N LEU A 132 12.02 -4.91 37.90
CA LEU A 132 12.03 -6.22 38.52
C LEU A 132 13.38 -6.55 39.17
N SER A 133 14.49 -6.09 38.55
CA SER A 133 15.85 -6.28 39.12
C SER A 133 16.09 -5.45 40.37
N GLU A 134 15.50 -4.25 40.46
CA GLU A 134 15.60 -3.38 41.65
C GLU A 134 14.74 -3.86 42.82
N GLU A 135 13.57 -4.42 42.55
CA GLU A 135 12.61 -4.90 43.53
C GLU A 135 12.85 -6.39 43.89
N LYS A 136 13.94 -6.69 44.59
CA LYS A 136 14.38 -8.07 44.91
C LYS A 136 13.29 -8.95 45.56
N GLU A 137 12.42 -8.39 46.37
CA GLU A 137 11.33 -9.13 47.02
C GLU A 137 10.20 -9.51 46.03
N LYS A 138 10.06 -8.80 44.93
CA LYS A 138 9.05 -9.04 43.89
C LYS A 138 9.60 -9.79 42.70
N ASN A 139 10.91 -10.04 42.67
CA ASN A 139 11.57 -10.77 41.57
C ASN A 139 11.32 -12.27 41.76
N THR A 140 10.17 -12.73 41.26
CA THR A 140 9.78 -14.13 41.31
C THR A 140 10.09 -14.81 39.98
N SER A 141 10.31 -16.11 40.04
CA SER A 141 10.50 -16.96 38.82
C SER A 141 9.34 -16.79 37.81
N GLU A 142 8.11 -16.61 38.30
CA GLU A 142 6.92 -16.43 37.45
C GLU A 142 6.95 -15.11 36.69
N LYS A 143 7.28 -13.99 37.33
CA LYS A 143 7.39 -12.68 36.68
C LYS A 143 8.54 -12.64 35.67
N GLN A 144 9.65 -13.27 35.99
CA GLN A 144 10.76 -13.40 35.05
C GLN A 144 10.36 -14.25 33.84
N ALA A 145 9.57 -15.32 34.06
CA ALA A 145 9.06 -16.16 32.98
C ALA A 145 8.09 -15.39 32.05
N GLU A 146 7.25 -14.49 32.62
CA GLU A 146 6.39 -13.62 31.82
C GLU A 146 7.19 -12.68 30.93
N ILE A 147 8.20 -11.99 31.45
CA ILE A 147 9.09 -11.12 30.68
C ILE A 147 9.80 -11.89 29.58
N ASN A 148 10.32 -13.06 29.89
CA ASN A 148 10.99 -13.92 28.92
C ASN A 148 10.05 -14.39 27.80
N LYS A 149 8.78 -14.61 28.11
CA LYS A 149 7.76 -14.96 27.14
C LYS A 149 7.44 -13.77 26.22
N GLU A 150 7.20 -12.57 26.79
CA GLU A 150 6.99 -11.36 26.01
C GLU A 150 8.18 -11.08 25.08
N PHE A 151 9.41 -11.22 25.56
CA PHE A 151 10.61 -11.06 24.75
C PHE A 151 10.68 -12.05 23.59
N LYS A 152 10.34 -13.33 23.84
CA LYS A 152 10.31 -14.35 22.79
C LYS A 152 9.26 -14.07 21.70
N GLU A 153 8.12 -13.54 22.09
CA GLU A 153 7.06 -13.14 21.16
C GLU A 153 7.52 -11.95 20.29
N LEU A 154 8.13 -10.92 20.90
CA LEU A 154 8.69 -9.78 20.17
C LEU A 154 9.83 -10.17 19.24
N SER A 155 10.69 -11.12 19.64
CA SER A 155 11.75 -11.65 18.77
C SER A 155 11.17 -12.31 17.51
N LYS A 156 10.08 -13.05 17.64
CA LYS A 156 9.40 -13.64 16.48
C LYS A 156 8.77 -12.57 15.57
N GLU A 157 8.09 -11.56 16.16
CA GLU A 157 7.54 -10.45 15.39
C GLU A 157 8.65 -9.74 14.60
N LEU A 158 9.83 -9.57 15.17
CA LEU A 158 10.97 -8.94 14.50
C LEU A 158 11.56 -9.82 13.40
N ASP A 159 11.65 -11.14 13.58
CA ASP A 159 12.10 -12.06 12.55
C ASP A 159 11.13 -12.06 11.34
N GLU A 160 9.83 -12.09 11.58
CA GLU A 160 8.81 -11.96 10.54
C GLU A 160 8.92 -10.60 9.81
N LEU A 161 9.20 -9.53 10.54
CA LEU A 161 9.41 -8.20 9.97
C LEU A 161 10.66 -8.14 9.10
N LYS A 162 11.75 -8.81 9.49
CA LYS A 162 12.97 -8.93 8.67
C LYS A 162 12.69 -9.63 7.35
N GLU A 163 11.93 -10.72 7.35
CA GLU A 163 11.52 -11.40 6.13
C GLU A 163 10.70 -10.47 5.21
N GLN A 164 9.73 -9.74 5.75
CA GLN A 164 8.93 -8.77 4.99
C GLN A 164 9.79 -7.61 4.44
N ASN A 165 10.79 -7.17 5.19
CA ASN A 165 11.73 -6.14 4.76
C ASN A 165 12.60 -6.61 3.58
N GLU A 166 12.99 -7.87 3.55
CA GLU A 166 13.75 -8.47 2.44
C GLU A 166 12.94 -8.52 1.13
N GLU A 167 11.61 -8.53 1.21
CA GLU A 167 10.74 -8.44 0.02
C GLU A 167 10.70 -7.05 -0.62
N LEU A 168 11.17 -6.00 0.06
CA LEU A 168 11.24 -4.65 -0.49
C LEU A 168 12.29 -4.54 -1.59
N LYS A 169 12.03 -3.73 -2.61
CA LYS A 169 13.03 -3.41 -3.66
C LYS A 169 14.29 -2.75 -3.10
N SER A 170 14.14 -2.00 -2.01
CA SER A 170 15.22 -1.40 -1.24
C SER A 170 14.95 -1.64 0.24
N PRO A 171 15.47 -2.72 0.82
CA PRO A 171 15.29 -3.02 2.22
C PRO A 171 15.76 -1.90 3.14
N LEU A 172 15.06 -1.72 4.26
CA LEU A 172 15.42 -0.78 5.31
C LEU A 172 16.50 -1.38 6.21
N GLU A 173 17.33 -0.53 6.80
CA GLU A 173 18.25 -0.96 7.85
C GLU A 173 17.48 -1.19 9.15
N LEU A 174 17.23 -2.45 9.48
CA LEU A 174 16.61 -2.86 10.74
C LEU A 174 17.70 -3.22 11.77
N PRO A 175 17.48 -2.93 13.06
CA PRO A 175 18.44 -3.26 14.09
C PRO A 175 18.66 -4.76 14.20
N ASP A 176 19.91 -5.16 14.36
CA ASP A 176 20.27 -6.56 14.65
C ASP A 176 19.97 -6.88 16.13
N THR A 177 19.31 -8.00 16.34
CA THR A 177 18.95 -8.53 17.66
C THR A 177 19.92 -9.60 18.17
N LYS A 178 21.19 -9.56 17.72
CA LYS A 178 22.21 -10.47 18.24
C LYS A 178 22.85 -9.93 19.49
#